data_12d63e490f58a6e0479e902f4b01df22
#
_entry.id   12d63e490f58a6e0479e902f4b01df22
#
_cell.length_a   1.000
_cell.length_b   1.000
_cell.length_c   1.000
_cell.angle_alpha   90.00
_cell.angle_beta   90.00
_cell.angle_gamma   90.00
#
_symmetry.space_group_name_H-M   'P 1'
#
loop_
_entity.id
_entity.type
_entity.pdbx_description
1 polymer ?
#
loop_
_entity_poly.entity_id
_entity_poly.type
_entity_poly.pdbx_seq_one_letter_code
_entity_poly.pdbx_strand_id
1 'polypeptide(L)' 'MDVVLDNVDLQILDIMQANARISNSDLAKELNMAPSAMLERVKKLEQKKVIKQ' A
#
# COMPACT_ATOMS: atom_id res chain seq x y z
N MET A 1 14.74 -3.80 -13.95
CA MET A 1 14.37 -4.65 -12.83
C MET A 1 12.87 -4.64 -12.62
N ASP A 2 12.28 -5.78 -12.56
CA ASP A 2 10.84 -5.85 -12.48
C ASP A 2 10.34 -5.59 -11.07
N VAL A 3 9.24 -4.88 -10.99
CA VAL A 3 8.55 -4.69 -9.73
C VAL A 3 7.61 -5.87 -9.55
N VAL A 4 7.84 -6.64 -8.50
CA VAL A 4 6.99 -7.78 -8.19
C VAL A 4 5.95 -7.33 -7.18
N LEU A 5 4.70 -7.36 -7.58
CA LEU A 5 3.58 -6.96 -6.73
C LEU A 5 2.71 -8.18 -6.46
N ASP A 6 2.44 -8.43 -5.18
CA ASP A 6 1.51 -9.50 -4.83
C ASP A 6 0.08 -8.93 -4.74
N ASN A 7 -0.87 -9.81 -4.40
CA ASN A 7 -2.28 -9.41 -4.35
C ASN A 7 -2.51 -8.27 -3.37
N VAL A 8 -1.81 -8.28 -2.24
CA VAL A 8 -1.96 -7.23 -1.24
C VAL A 8 -1.48 -5.90 -1.79
N ASP A 9 -0.34 -5.89 -2.47
CA ASP A 9 0.19 -4.67 -3.08
C ASP A 9 -0.79 -4.10 -4.09
N LEU A 10 -1.39 -4.95 -4.92
CA LEU A 10 -2.36 -4.51 -5.90
C LEU A 10 -3.60 -3.93 -5.24
N GLN A 11 -4.05 -4.52 -4.14
CA GLN A 11 -5.18 -4.00 -3.38
C GLN A 11 -4.86 -2.65 -2.77
N ILE A 12 -3.64 -2.48 -2.25
CA ILE A 12 -3.20 -1.19 -1.72
C ILE A 12 -3.27 -0.12 -2.79
N LEU A 13 -2.72 -0.41 -3.97
CA LEU A 13 -2.72 0.54 -5.06
C LEU A 13 -4.14 0.89 -5.51
N ASP A 14 -5.00 -0.10 -5.57
CA ASP A 14 -6.39 0.12 -5.98
C ASP A 14 -7.12 1.04 -4.99
N ILE A 15 -6.96 0.79 -3.70
CA ILE A 15 -7.59 1.60 -2.67
C ILE A 15 -7.04 3.02 -2.72
N MET A 16 -5.73 3.17 -2.90
CA MET A 16 -5.12 4.50 -2.94
C MET A 16 -5.50 5.29 -4.18
N GLN A 17 -5.82 4.61 -5.28
CA GLN A 17 -6.35 5.30 -6.45
C GLN A 17 -7.73 5.89 -6.17
N ALA A 18 -8.53 5.16 -5.40
CA ALA A 18 -9.87 5.62 -5.05
C ALA A 18 -9.83 6.69 -3.96
N ASN A 19 -8.86 6.60 -3.05
CA ASN A 19 -8.76 7.54 -1.94
C ASN A 19 -7.29 7.81 -1.63
N ALA A 20 -6.72 8.80 -2.31
CA ALA A 20 -5.29 9.12 -2.19
C ALA A 20 -4.92 9.62 -0.79
N ARG A 21 -5.89 10.02 0.02
CA ARG A 21 -5.64 10.56 1.36
C ARG A 21 -5.86 9.53 2.47
N ILE A 22 -6.12 8.29 2.11
CA ILE A 22 -6.34 7.26 3.11
C ILE A 22 -5.11 7.13 4.00
N SER A 23 -5.32 6.99 5.32
CA SER A 23 -4.21 6.81 6.26
C SER A 23 -3.76 5.35 6.25
N ASN A 24 -2.53 5.11 6.75
CA ASN A 24 -2.03 3.75 6.90
C ASN A 24 -2.93 2.91 7.80
N SER A 25 -3.47 3.52 8.85
CA SER A 25 -4.38 2.81 9.76
C SER A 25 -5.64 2.37 9.05
N ASP A 26 -6.24 3.26 8.26
CA ASP A 26 -7.45 2.92 7.52
C ASP A 26 -7.16 1.89 6.45
N LEU A 27 -6.04 2.02 5.77
CA LEU A 27 -5.62 1.07 4.75
C LEU A 27 -5.42 -0.32 5.36
N ALA A 28 -4.80 -0.39 6.53
CA ALA A 28 -4.62 -1.65 7.23
C ALA A 28 -5.94 -2.29 7.61
N LYS A 29 -6.90 -1.48 8.04
CA LYS A 29 -8.23 -1.99 8.37
C LYS A 29 -8.93 -2.57 7.15
N GLU A 30 -8.81 -1.91 6.03
CA GLU A 30 -9.43 -2.37 4.79
C GLU A 30 -8.92 -3.74 4.39
N LEU A 31 -7.66 -4.02 4.67
CA LEU A 31 -7.02 -5.26 4.27
C LEU A 31 -6.82 -6.23 5.43
N ASN A 32 -7.38 -5.93 6.60
CA ASN A 32 -7.24 -6.78 7.80
C ASN A 32 -5.79 -7.04 8.14
N MET A 33 -4.97 -5.99 8.09
CA MET A 33 -3.54 -6.08 8.39
C MET A 33 -3.22 -5.24 9.61
N ALA A 34 -2.13 -5.61 10.30
CA ALA A 34 -1.59 -4.78 11.36
C ALA A 34 -1.05 -3.47 10.77
N PRO A 35 -1.23 -2.32 11.44
CA PRO A 35 -0.73 -1.05 10.91
C PRO A 35 0.77 -1.05 10.65
N SER A 36 1.56 -1.73 11.50
CA SER A 36 3.01 -1.81 11.28
C SER A 36 3.36 -2.56 10.01
N ALA A 37 2.66 -3.67 9.73
CA ALA A 37 2.89 -4.43 8.51
C ALA A 37 2.49 -3.61 7.28
N MET A 38 1.39 -2.86 7.39
CA MET A 38 0.94 -2.01 6.30
C MET A 38 1.95 -0.91 6.00
N LEU A 39 2.50 -0.30 7.05
CA LEU A 39 3.49 0.76 6.88
C LEU A 39 4.70 0.25 6.11
N GLU A 40 5.17 -0.96 6.43
CA GLU A 40 6.31 -1.53 5.72
C GLU A 40 6.01 -1.77 4.25
N ARG A 41 4.80 -2.24 3.97
CA ARG A 41 4.40 -2.47 2.58
C ARG A 41 4.35 -1.16 1.78
N VAL A 42 3.75 -0.13 2.38
CA VAL A 42 3.68 1.17 1.72
C VAL A 42 5.07 1.72 1.47
N LYS A 43 5.97 1.60 2.45
CA LYS A 43 7.35 2.06 2.27
C LYS A 43 8.04 1.34 1.11
N LYS A 44 7.84 0.03 1.00
CA LYS A 44 8.46 -0.72 -0.10
C LYS A 44 7.91 -0.26 -1.43
N LEU A 45 6.63 -0.01 -1.52
CA LEU A 45 6.03 0.47 -2.76
C LEU A 45 6.55 1.84 -3.13
N GLU A 46 6.76 2.71 -2.14
CA GLU A 46 7.35 4.03 -2.38
C GLU A 46 8.78 3.90 -2.88
N GLN A 47 9.56 3.01 -2.27
CA GLN A 47 10.93 2.78 -2.68
C GLN A 47 11.02 2.28 -4.12
N LYS A 48 10.04 1.50 -4.54
CA LYS A 48 9.98 1.01 -5.92
C LYS A 48 9.37 2.02 -6.86
N LYS A 49 9.00 3.20 -6.35
CA LYS A 49 8.38 4.29 -7.11
C LYS A 49 7.07 3.89 -7.76
N VAL A 50 6.37 2.96 -7.13
CA VAL A 50 5.04 2.55 -7.58
C VAL A 50 3.99 3.52 -7.06
N ILE A 51 4.23 4.08 -5.86
CA ILE A 51 3.35 5.06 -5.24
C ILE A 51 4.08 6.39 -5.16
N LYS A 52 3.41 7.45 -5.54
CA LYS A 52 3.92 8.80 -5.37
C LYS A 52 3.27 9.44 -4.15
N GLN A 53 4.07 10.08 -3.37
CA GLN A 53 3.60 10.83 -2.21
C GLN A 53 3.71 12.32 -2.46
#